data_970207132891b9ad0facaef7c1fcdf97
#
_entry.id   970207132891b9ad0facaef7c1fcdf97
#
_cell.length_a   1.000
_cell.length_b   1.000
_cell.length_c   1.000
_cell.angle_alpha   90.00
_cell.angle_beta   90.00
_cell.angle_gamma   90.00
#
_symmetry.space_group_name_H-M   'P 1'
#
loop_
_entity.id
_entity.type
_entity.pdbx_description
1 polymer ?
#
loop_
_entity_poly.entity_id
_entity_poly.type
_entity_poly.pdbx_seq_one_letter_code
_entity_poly.pdbx_strand_id
1 'polypeptide(L)' 'MKTVKVGIIGTGGIANSHAQGYLANRDVCELTAVCDIDKERVKAFAERHGVKKIYTDYGKMLKSDVVDAVSVC' A
#
# COMPACT_ATOMS: atom_id res chain seq x y z
N MET A 1 -16.40 9.59 -10.72
CA MET A 1 -15.58 10.13 -9.62
C MET A 1 -14.21 9.46 -9.62
N LYS A 2 -13.16 10.24 -9.42
CA LYS A 2 -11.80 9.71 -9.50
C LYS A 2 -11.44 8.94 -8.23
N THR A 3 -10.95 7.72 -8.41
CA THR A 3 -10.49 6.89 -7.30
C THR A 3 -9.14 7.38 -6.80
N VAL A 4 -8.97 7.50 -5.49
CA VAL A 4 -7.71 7.87 -4.86
C VAL A 4 -6.81 6.64 -4.78
N LYS A 5 -5.59 6.77 -5.30
CA LYS A 5 -4.59 5.69 -5.22
C LYS A 5 -3.83 5.82 -3.91
N VAL A 6 -3.83 4.76 -3.11
CA VAL A 6 -3.25 4.78 -1.77
C VAL A 6 -2.09 3.80 -1.68
N GLY A 7 -1.01 4.23 -1.02
CA GLY A 7 0.09 3.37 -0.67
C GLY A 7 0.17 3.19 0.84
N ILE A 8 0.69 2.06 1.27
CA ILE A 8 0.94 1.79 2.69
C ILE A 8 2.44 1.70 2.92
N ILE A 9 2.93 2.46 3.88
CA ILE A 9 4.33 2.41 4.32
C ILE A 9 4.36 1.72 5.68
N GLY A 10 5.08 0.61 5.76
CA GLY A 10 5.10 -0.24 6.95
C GLY A 10 4.03 -1.32 6.85
N THR A 11 4.45 -2.59 6.90
CA THR A 11 3.53 -3.73 6.68
C THR A 11 3.39 -4.62 7.92
N GLY A 12 3.45 -4.02 9.11
CA GLY A 12 3.20 -4.72 10.36
C GLY A 12 1.71 -5.01 10.58
N GLY A 13 1.38 -5.46 11.80
CA GLY A 13 0.02 -5.91 12.11
C GLY A 13 -1.07 -4.87 11.87
N ILE A 14 -0.83 -3.61 12.24
CA ILE A 14 -1.82 -2.54 12.07
C ILE A 14 -2.07 -2.21 10.60
N ALA A 15 -1.08 -2.44 9.75
CA ALA A 15 -1.22 -2.19 8.31
C ALA A 15 -2.28 -3.10 7.68
N ASN A 16 -2.50 -4.29 8.21
CA ASN A 16 -3.55 -5.19 7.73
C ASN A 16 -4.93 -4.56 7.88
N SER A 17 -5.18 -3.87 9.00
CA SER A 17 -6.45 -3.18 9.22
C SER A 17 -6.64 -2.04 8.22
N HIS A 18 -5.57 -1.28 7.94
CA HIS A 18 -5.61 -0.21 6.94
C HIS A 18 -5.89 -0.76 5.55
N ALA A 19 -5.20 -1.85 5.17
CA ALA A 19 -5.41 -2.48 3.87
C ALA A 19 -6.85 -2.98 3.71
N GLN A 20 -7.40 -3.61 4.73
CA GLN A 20 -8.78 -4.09 4.70
C GLN A 20 -9.76 -2.94 4.52
N GLY A 21 -9.50 -1.80 5.18
CA GLY A 21 -10.34 -0.61 5.04
C GLY A 21 -10.34 -0.07 3.62
N TYR A 22 -9.17 0.00 2.99
CA TYR A 22 -9.07 0.46 1.59
C TYR A 22 -9.74 -0.51 0.63
N LEU A 23 -9.54 -1.81 0.83
CA LEU A 23 -10.16 -2.83 -0.03
C LEU A 23 -11.68 -2.84 0.12
N ALA A 24 -12.20 -2.53 1.29
CA ALA A 24 -13.64 -2.43 1.53
C ALA A 24 -14.25 -1.19 0.88
N ASN A 25 -13.44 -0.18 0.55
CA ASN A 25 -13.88 1.07 -0.03
C ASN A 25 -13.30 1.29 -1.44
N ARG A 26 -13.27 0.24 -2.25
CA ARG A 26 -12.67 0.28 -3.60
C ARG A 26 -13.32 1.27 -4.54
N ASP A 27 -14.54 1.64 -4.27
CA ASP A 27 -15.26 2.62 -5.10
C ASP A 27 -14.69 4.02 -4.96
N VAL A 28 -13.98 4.31 -3.85
CA VAL A 28 -13.40 5.63 -3.59
C VAL A 28 -11.87 5.60 -3.45
N CYS A 29 -11.29 4.46 -3.13
CA CYS A 29 -9.83 4.35 -3.01
C CYS A 29 -9.33 3.00 -3.50
N GLU A 30 -8.10 2.99 -4.00
CA GLU A 30 -7.44 1.81 -4.53
C GLU A 30 -6.09 1.64 -3.84
N LEU A 31 -5.83 0.47 -3.28
CA LEU A 31 -4.55 0.15 -2.68
C LEU A 31 -3.59 -0.26 -3.80
N THR A 32 -2.72 0.67 -4.22
CA THR A 32 -1.88 0.47 -5.41
C THR A 32 -0.46 0.04 -5.09
N ALA A 33 0.05 0.35 -3.89
CA ALA A 33 1.43 0.08 -3.55
C ALA A 33 1.61 -0.16 -2.07
N VAL A 34 2.64 -0.94 -1.73
CA VAL A 34 3.05 -1.15 -0.34
C VAL A 34 4.56 -1.04 -0.25
N CYS A 35 5.05 -0.60 0.90
CA CYS A 35 6.47 -0.37 1.14
C CYS A 35 6.85 -0.81 2.55
N ASP A 36 8.00 -1.47 2.69
CA ASP A 36 8.59 -1.79 3.98
C ASP A 36 10.07 -2.05 3.75
N ILE A 37 10.91 -1.71 4.72
CA ILE A 37 12.34 -2.00 4.65
C ILE A 37 12.61 -3.51 4.69
N ASP A 38 11.69 -4.29 5.28
CA ASP A 38 11.78 -5.76 5.30
C ASP A 38 11.18 -6.29 4.00
N LYS A 39 12.05 -6.74 3.09
CA LYS A 39 11.66 -7.19 1.76
C LYS A 39 10.71 -8.40 1.80
N GLU A 40 10.96 -9.33 2.69
CA GLU A 40 10.11 -10.53 2.79
C GLU A 40 8.75 -10.19 3.35
N ARG A 41 8.70 -9.30 4.34
CA ARG A 41 7.44 -8.87 4.95
C ARG A 41 6.55 -8.14 3.95
N VAL A 42 7.13 -7.21 3.19
CA VAL A 42 6.36 -6.44 2.21
C VAL A 42 5.85 -7.33 1.09
N LYS A 43 6.63 -8.30 0.68
CA LYS A 43 6.22 -9.25 -0.36
C LYS A 43 5.04 -10.10 0.11
N ALA A 44 5.12 -10.63 1.32
CA ALA A 44 4.03 -11.44 1.89
C ALA A 44 2.75 -10.61 2.06
N PHE A 45 2.91 -9.36 2.52
CA PHE A 45 1.79 -8.44 2.68
C PHE A 45 1.10 -8.15 1.34
N ALA A 46 1.90 -7.87 0.30
CA ALA A 46 1.38 -7.60 -1.02
C ALA A 46 0.62 -8.80 -1.60
N GLU A 47 1.15 -10.00 -1.42
CA GLU A 47 0.49 -11.22 -1.87
C GLU A 47 -0.84 -11.43 -1.16
N ARG A 48 -0.86 -11.18 0.15
CA ARG A 48 -2.08 -11.34 0.96
C ARG A 48 -3.21 -10.42 0.50
N HIS A 49 -2.86 -9.19 0.12
CA HIS A 49 -3.85 -8.17 -0.24
C HIS A 49 -3.98 -7.91 -1.74
N GLY A 50 -3.26 -8.67 -2.56
CA GLY A 50 -3.34 -8.55 -4.02
C GLY A 50 -2.74 -7.28 -4.58
N VAL A 51 -1.73 -6.73 -3.92
CA VAL A 51 -1.05 -5.51 -4.36
C VAL A 51 0.13 -5.87 -5.26
N LYS A 52 0.24 -5.23 -6.42
CA LYS A 52 1.28 -5.54 -7.39
C LYS A 52 2.55 -4.70 -7.26
N LYS A 53 2.44 -3.48 -6.76
CA LYS A 53 3.58 -2.57 -6.64
C LYS A 53 4.19 -2.66 -5.25
N ILE A 54 5.42 -3.15 -5.20
CA ILE A 54 6.15 -3.40 -3.94
C ILE A 54 7.41 -2.55 -3.93
N TYR A 55 7.64 -1.86 -2.82
CA TYR A 55 8.83 -1.01 -2.64
C TYR A 55 9.50 -1.32 -1.31
N THR A 56 10.82 -1.21 -1.28
CA THR A 56 11.61 -1.29 -0.04
C THR A 56 12.14 0.08 0.36
N ASP A 57 11.92 1.08 -0.48
CA ASP A 57 12.32 2.48 -0.26
C ASP A 57 11.11 3.36 -0.51
N TYR A 58 10.59 3.99 0.55
CA TYR A 58 9.38 4.82 0.42
C TYR A 58 9.59 6.02 -0.51
N GLY A 59 10.84 6.54 -0.61
CA GLY A 59 11.14 7.63 -1.52
C GLY A 59 10.90 7.25 -2.97
N LYS A 60 11.25 6.03 -3.35
CA LYS A 60 10.98 5.52 -4.69
C LYS A 60 9.49 5.37 -4.95
N MET A 61 8.75 4.88 -3.97
CA MET A 61 7.31 4.75 -4.09
C MET A 61 6.64 6.11 -4.31
N LEU A 62 7.05 7.13 -3.54
CA LEU A 62 6.47 8.46 -3.64
C LEU A 62 6.78 9.14 -4.97
N LYS A 63 7.94 8.84 -5.57
CA LYS A 63 8.35 9.42 -6.86
C LYS A 63 7.72 8.72 -8.06
N SER A 64 7.12 7.57 -7.86
CA SER A 64 6.68 6.71 -8.96
C SER A 64 5.30 7.05 -9.53
N ASP A 65 4.60 8.01 -8.96
CA ASP A 65 3.24 8.41 -9.36
C ASP A 65 2.19 7.30 -9.22
N VAL A 66 2.50 6.24 -8.48
CA VAL A 66 1.54 5.14 -8.29
C VAL A 66 0.58 5.40 -7.13
N VAL A 67 0.82 6.46 -6.35
CA VAL A 67 -0.02 6.79 -5.20
C VAL A 67 -0.37 8.27 -5.19
N ASP A 68 -1.57 8.58 -4.71
CA ASP A 68 -2.04 9.95 -4.47
C ASP A 68 -1.92 10.29 -2.98
N ALA A 69 -1.96 9.28 -2.12
CA ALA A 69 -1.88 9.43 -0.67
C ALA A 69 -1.22 8.20 -0.06
N VAL A 70 -0.70 8.33 1.15
CA VAL A 70 -0.07 7.21 1.85
C VAL A 70 -0.55 7.11 3.29
N SER A 71 -0.59 5.89 3.81
CA SER A 71 -0.76 5.60 5.22
C SER A 71 0.58 5.14 5.78
N VAL A 72 1.04 5.79 6.85
CA VAL A 72 2.28 5.40 7.53
C VAL A 72 1.90 4.62 8.79
N CYS A 73 2.30 3.36 8.83
CA CYS A 73 1.94 2.45 9.93
C CYS A 73 3.12 2.04 10.81
#